data_1638c0a0aede480bb89998836d435aa6
#
_entry.id   1638c0a0aede480bb89998836d435aa6
#
_cell.length_a   1.000
_cell.length_b   1.000
_cell.length_c   1.000
_cell.angle_alpha   90.00
_cell.angle_beta   90.00
_cell.angle_gamma   90.00
#
_symmetry.space_group_name_H-M   'P 1'
#
loop_
_entity.id
_entity.type
_entity.pdbx_description
1 polymer ?
#
loop_
_entity_poly.entity_id
_entity_poly.type
_entity_poly.pdbx_seq_one_letter_code
_entity_poly.pdbx_strand_id
1 'polypeptide(L)'
;MIWPEITGCVRKSLMKDLDDFKRDYVDIYWLHLPTDIEDHLLEIIELYNEGKIKYVGVSNFTLEECKKSKDILEKHGVPLYGVQNHYSILCREWEQNGLLAWCKENNILFWGWAVLEEGLLVDPRIRKKSPFKIFFNRRVKKLTELYKIMIKIAERHDIKVPQVATAFCSTKGVVPMVGCRKPEQVKDLAQAAEVRLTDKEIERLEEAADRADVKIMGADVFRAFVLKEKKSK
;
A
#
# COMPACT_ATOMS: atom_id res chain seq x y z
N MET A 1 1.68 12.13 8.46
CA MET A 1 0.71 12.08 7.32
C MET A 1 0.49 13.52 6.90
N ILE A 2 1.09 13.91 5.79
CA ILE A 2 1.06 15.30 5.32
C ILE A 2 -0.06 15.40 4.31
N TRP A 3 -1.00 16.27 4.58
CA TRP A 3 -2.07 16.64 3.64
C TRP A 3 -1.46 17.44 2.49
N PRO A 4 -1.86 17.23 1.23
CA PRO A 4 -1.37 18.02 0.12
C PRO A 4 -1.92 19.44 0.28
N GLU A 5 -1.06 20.36 0.60
CA GLU A 5 -1.36 21.79 0.57
C GLU A 5 -0.51 22.41 -0.54
N ILE A 6 -1.17 23.10 -1.47
CA ILE A 6 -0.70 24.20 -2.30
C ILE A 6 0.77 24.18 -2.75
N THR A 7 1.05 24.46 -4.01
CA THR A 7 2.39 24.64 -4.62
C THR A 7 3.39 25.31 -3.65
N GLY A 8 4.57 24.74 -3.48
CA GLY A 8 5.57 25.18 -2.50
C GLY A 8 5.56 24.39 -1.17
N CYS A 9 4.65 23.42 -1.01
CA CYS A 9 4.54 22.70 0.26
C CYS A 9 5.46 21.48 0.38
N VAL A 10 5.90 20.86 -0.73
CA VAL A 10 6.77 19.68 -0.71
C VAL A 10 8.08 20.00 0.01
N ARG A 11 8.77 21.07 -0.44
CA ARG A 11 10.02 21.53 0.18
C ARG A 11 9.83 21.86 1.66
N LYS A 12 8.84 22.71 1.97
CA LYS A 12 8.55 23.11 3.36
C LYS A 12 8.27 21.91 4.26
N SER A 13 7.50 20.95 3.76
CA SER A 13 7.15 19.73 4.46
C SER A 13 8.39 18.86 4.72
N LEU A 14 9.17 18.58 3.66
CA LEU A 14 10.38 17.77 3.80
C LEU A 14 11.40 18.42 4.74
N MET A 15 11.64 19.73 4.62
CA MET A 15 12.60 20.41 5.49
C MET A 15 12.19 20.33 6.97
N LYS A 16 10.89 20.43 7.26
CA LYS A 16 10.38 20.25 8.60
C LYS A 16 10.59 18.80 9.08
N ASP A 17 10.28 17.80 8.26
CA ASP A 17 10.48 16.38 8.61
C ASP A 17 11.97 16.08 8.86
N LEU A 18 12.88 16.63 8.04
CA LEU A 18 14.30 16.47 8.24
C LEU A 18 14.78 17.06 9.57
N ASP A 19 14.26 18.26 9.94
CA ASP A 19 14.57 18.85 11.26
C ASP A 19 14.00 18.01 12.40
N ASP A 20 12.78 17.57 12.31
CA ASP A 20 12.12 16.73 13.32
C ASP A 20 12.87 15.39 13.52
N PHE A 21 13.34 14.76 12.43
CA PHE A 21 14.08 13.50 12.46
C PHE A 21 15.58 13.66 12.76
N LYS A 22 16.10 14.89 12.79
CA LYS A 22 17.54 15.19 12.90
C LYS A 22 18.36 14.49 11.82
N ARG A 23 17.91 14.58 10.57
CA ARG A 23 18.53 13.97 9.40
C ARG A 23 18.75 15.00 8.29
N ASP A 24 19.75 14.75 7.45
CA ASP A 24 20.08 15.60 6.31
C ASP A 24 19.32 15.20 5.02
N TYR A 25 18.78 13.99 4.98
CA TYR A 25 18.06 13.42 3.84
C TYR A 25 17.05 12.35 4.28
N VAL A 26 16.14 12.00 3.38
CA VAL A 26 15.26 10.81 3.48
C VAL A 26 15.65 9.81 2.40
N ASP A 27 15.52 8.50 2.71
CA ASP A 27 15.81 7.46 1.73
C ASP A 27 14.73 7.41 0.66
N ILE A 28 13.45 7.40 1.02
CA ILE A 28 12.35 7.41 0.06
C ILE A 28 11.38 8.55 0.41
N TYR A 29 11.01 9.35 -0.58
CA TYR A 29 9.96 10.35 -0.46
C TYR A 29 8.76 9.94 -1.33
N TRP A 30 7.57 9.91 -0.73
CA TRP A 30 6.33 9.51 -1.40
C TRP A 30 5.45 10.71 -1.69
N LEU A 31 5.15 10.97 -2.97
CA LEU A 31 4.03 11.85 -3.32
C LEU A 31 2.74 11.10 -3.01
N HIS A 32 2.09 11.48 -1.89
CA HIS A 32 1.05 10.65 -1.25
C HIS A 32 -0.28 10.62 -2.02
N LEU A 33 -0.61 11.66 -2.77
CA LEU A 33 -1.83 11.78 -3.57
C LEU A 33 -1.54 12.39 -4.95
N PRO A 34 -2.32 12.04 -5.99
CA PRO A 34 -2.15 12.55 -7.36
C PRO A 34 -2.77 13.94 -7.54
N THR A 35 -2.40 14.89 -6.67
CA THR A 35 -2.78 16.30 -6.78
C THR A 35 -1.63 17.10 -7.38
N ASP A 36 -1.91 18.01 -8.31
CA ASP A 36 -0.94 18.89 -8.97
C ASP A 36 0.39 18.15 -9.27
N ILE A 37 0.26 16.97 -9.91
CA ILE A 37 1.35 15.98 -10.07
C ILE A 37 2.61 16.62 -10.62
N GLU A 38 2.49 17.47 -11.64
CA GLU A 38 3.63 18.07 -12.33
C GLU A 38 4.40 19.02 -11.40
N ASP A 39 3.69 19.94 -10.75
CA ASP A 39 4.29 20.94 -9.87
C ASP A 39 4.98 20.28 -8.67
N HIS A 40 4.31 19.31 -8.03
CA HIS A 40 4.90 18.60 -6.90
C HIS A 40 6.10 17.72 -7.30
N LEU A 41 6.08 17.10 -8.48
CA LEU A 41 7.22 16.32 -8.96
C LEU A 41 8.41 17.23 -9.32
N LEU A 42 8.19 18.43 -9.84
CA LEU A 42 9.28 19.37 -10.10
C LEU A 42 9.96 19.80 -8.78
N GLU A 43 9.21 20.10 -7.72
CA GLU A 43 9.81 20.36 -6.39
C GLU A 43 10.57 19.14 -5.85
N ILE A 44 10.04 17.92 -6.02
CA ILE A 44 10.71 16.67 -5.62
C ILE A 44 12.01 16.48 -6.40
N ILE A 45 12.05 16.78 -7.70
CA ILE A 45 13.24 16.69 -8.56
C ILE A 45 14.33 17.64 -8.06
N GLU A 46 13.98 18.88 -7.70
CA GLU A 46 14.94 19.82 -7.10
C GLU A 46 15.55 19.25 -5.82
N LEU A 47 14.71 18.74 -4.91
CA LEU A 47 15.15 18.16 -3.64
C LEU A 47 15.96 16.87 -3.82
N TYR A 48 15.68 16.08 -4.85
CA TYR A 48 16.48 14.92 -5.24
C TYR A 48 17.87 15.38 -5.70
N ASN A 49 17.95 16.39 -6.57
CA ASN A 49 19.23 16.93 -7.06
C ASN A 49 20.05 17.60 -5.95
N GLU A 50 19.41 18.15 -4.92
CA GLU A 50 20.05 18.66 -3.69
C GLU A 50 20.53 17.54 -2.75
N GLY A 51 20.26 16.26 -3.06
CA GLY A 51 20.59 15.12 -2.20
C GLY A 51 19.74 14.99 -0.94
N LYS A 52 18.59 15.68 -0.88
CA LYS A 52 17.65 15.60 0.24
C LYS A 52 16.73 14.36 0.16
N ILE A 53 16.59 13.79 -1.03
CA ILE A 53 15.80 12.61 -1.34
C ILE A 53 16.68 11.64 -2.14
N LYS A 54 16.74 10.35 -1.75
CA LYS A 54 17.48 9.34 -2.53
C LYS A 54 16.60 8.63 -3.56
N TYR A 55 15.35 8.34 -3.22
CA TYR A 55 14.41 7.62 -4.07
C TYR A 55 13.05 8.31 -4.06
N VAL A 56 12.41 8.37 -5.22
CA VAL A 56 11.09 9.00 -5.41
C VAL A 56 10.04 7.94 -5.66
N GLY A 57 8.95 8.01 -4.91
CA GLY A 57 7.79 7.16 -5.09
C GLY A 57 6.48 7.94 -5.16
N VAL A 58 5.43 7.30 -5.67
CA VAL A 58 4.07 7.84 -5.72
C VAL A 58 3.10 6.93 -4.98
N SER A 59 2.01 7.47 -4.43
CA SER A 59 1.06 6.70 -3.64
C SER A 59 -0.38 7.02 -4.01
N ASN A 60 -1.21 5.99 -4.10
CA ASN A 60 -2.63 6.07 -4.50
C ASN A 60 -2.84 6.58 -5.94
N PHE A 61 -1.92 6.25 -6.82
CA PHE A 61 -1.91 6.63 -8.23
C PHE A 61 -2.50 5.53 -9.12
N THR A 62 -3.21 5.91 -10.16
CA THR A 62 -3.62 5.01 -11.24
C THR A 62 -2.45 4.66 -12.14
N LEU A 63 -2.63 3.67 -13.02
CA LEU A 63 -1.64 3.32 -14.03
C LEU A 63 -1.25 4.54 -14.90
N GLU A 64 -2.23 5.32 -15.36
CA GLU A 64 -1.96 6.48 -16.21
C GLU A 64 -1.25 7.61 -15.46
N GLU A 65 -1.61 7.83 -14.18
CA GLU A 65 -0.92 8.80 -13.33
C GLU A 65 0.52 8.35 -13.01
N CYS A 66 0.74 7.03 -12.84
CA CYS A 66 2.10 6.47 -12.67
C CYS A 66 2.95 6.64 -13.94
N LYS A 67 2.40 6.37 -15.13
CA LYS A 67 3.08 6.60 -16.41
C LYS A 67 3.46 8.07 -16.58
N LYS A 68 2.49 8.99 -16.36
CA LYS A 68 2.75 10.42 -16.41
C LYS A 68 3.86 10.83 -15.43
N SER A 69 3.84 10.31 -14.21
CA SER A 69 4.86 10.61 -13.20
C SER A 69 6.24 10.10 -13.62
N LYS A 70 6.31 8.87 -14.16
CA LYS A 70 7.54 8.30 -14.68
C LYS A 70 8.12 9.17 -15.79
N ASP A 71 7.30 9.57 -16.77
CA ASP A 71 7.74 10.41 -17.89
C ASP A 71 8.28 11.78 -17.44
N ILE A 72 7.66 12.42 -16.43
CA ILE A 72 8.12 13.67 -15.87
C ILE A 72 9.47 13.47 -15.18
N LEU A 73 9.59 12.47 -14.31
CA LEU A 73 10.81 12.19 -13.57
C LEU A 73 11.98 11.83 -14.49
N GLU A 74 11.77 10.96 -15.47
CA GLU A 74 12.82 10.49 -16.41
C GLU A 74 13.35 11.61 -17.30
N LYS A 75 12.54 12.58 -17.71
CA LYS A 75 13.00 13.78 -18.43
C LYS A 75 14.06 14.57 -17.67
N HIS A 76 14.08 14.44 -16.34
CA HIS A 76 15.05 15.08 -15.44
C HIS A 76 16.10 14.12 -14.88
N GLY A 77 16.18 12.89 -15.41
CA GLY A 77 17.17 11.89 -14.97
C GLY A 77 16.87 11.26 -13.62
N VAL A 78 15.63 11.40 -13.09
CA VAL A 78 15.21 10.84 -11.81
C VAL A 78 14.38 9.58 -12.06
N PRO A 79 14.77 8.40 -11.52
CA PRO A 79 13.95 7.20 -11.68
C PRO A 79 12.73 7.21 -10.76
N LEU A 80 11.59 6.73 -11.26
CA LEU A 80 10.47 6.37 -10.40
C LEU A 80 10.80 5.05 -9.68
N TYR A 81 11.06 5.13 -8.39
CA TYR A 81 11.50 3.99 -7.58
C TYR A 81 10.35 3.04 -7.20
N GLY A 82 9.20 3.58 -6.86
CA GLY A 82 8.11 2.76 -6.37
C GLY A 82 6.72 3.37 -6.47
N VAL A 83 5.74 2.49 -6.45
CA VAL A 83 4.31 2.82 -6.35
C VAL A 83 3.77 2.20 -5.07
N GLN A 84 3.06 2.99 -4.26
CA GLN A 84 2.51 2.56 -2.99
C GLN A 84 0.98 2.67 -3.01
N ASN A 85 0.28 1.56 -3.20
CA ASN A 85 -1.17 1.53 -3.30
C ASN A 85 -1.79 0.52 -2.31
N HIS A 86 -3.10 0.65 -2.08
CA HIS A 86 -3.84 -0.32 -1.28
C HIS A 86 -3.77 -1.70 -1.94
N TYR A 87 -3.26 -2.70 -1.20
CA TYR A 87 -3.18 -4.06 -1.71
C TYR A 87 -3.27 -5.10 -0.58
N SER A 88 -4.14 -6.09 -0.79
CA SER A 88 -4.36 -7.19 0.15
C SER A 88 -5.03 -8.38 -0.55
N ILE A 89 -5.27 -9.48 0.15
CA ILE A 89 -6.10 -10.60 -0.35
C ILE A 89 -7.49 -10.11 -0.80
N LEU A 90 -8.03 -9.07 -0.17
CA LEU A 90 -9.38 -8.54 -0.44
C LEU A 90 -9.39 -7.35 -1.42
N CYS A 91 -8.22 -6.80 -1.76
CA CYS A 91 -8.08 -5.65 -2.65
C CYS A 91 -6.99 -5.93 -3.68
N ARG A 92 -7.38 -6.38 -4.88
CA ARG A 92 -6.48 -6.83 -5.95
C ARG A 92 -6.69 -6.09 -7.28
N GLU A 93 -7.34 -4.92 -7.25
CA GLU A 93 -7.66 -4.16 -8.47
C GLU A 93 -6.44 -3.84 -9.33
N TRP A 94 -5.27 -3.67 -8.72
CA TRP A 94 -4.02 -3.32 -9.40
C TRP A 94 -3.40 -4.46 -10.21
N GLU A 95 -3.83 -5.70 -9.96
CA GLU A 95 -3.53 -6.84 -10.83
C GLU A 95 -4.40 -6.79 -12.09
N GLN A 96 -5.71 -6.55 -11.91
CA GLN A 96 -6.70 -6.58 -12.99
C GLN A 96 -6.55 -5.40 -13.95
N ASN A 97 -6.17 -4.22 -13.46
CA ASN A 97 -5.99 -3.02 -14.28
C ASN A 97 -4.59 -2.88 -14.88
N GLY A 98 -3.69 -3.84 -14.61
CA GLY A 98 -2.36 -3.93 -15.21
C GLY A 98 -1.27 -3.10 -14.52
N LEU A 99 -1.57 -2.34 -13.45
CA LEU A 99 -0.56 -1.53 -12.77
C LEU A 99 0.57 -2.38 -12.17
N LEU A 100 0.21 -3.50 -11.52
CA LEU A 100 1.23 -4.39 -10.92
C LEU A 100 2.15 -5.00 -11.98
N ALA A 101 1.61 -5.42 -13.13
CA ALA A 101 2.38 -5.93 -14.26
C ALA A 101 3.32 -4.85 -14.82
N TRP A 102 2.78 -3.65 -15.05
CA TRP A 102 3.56 -2.51 -15.54
C TRP A 102 4.70 -2.13 -14.58
N CYS A 103 4.47 -2.14 -13.28
CA CYS A 103 5.55 -1.90 -12.30
C CYS A 103 6.67 -2.92 -12.45
N LYS A 104 6.33 -4.21 -12.57
CA LYS A 104 7.30 -5.29 -12.77
C LYS A 104 8.10 -5.14 -14.06
N GLU A 105 7.45 -4.82 -15.18
CA GLU A 105 8.07 -4.62 -16.49
C GLU A 105 9.04 -3.42 -16.50
N ASN A 106 8.78 -2.41 -15.69
CA ASN A 106 9.59 -1.19 -15.59
C ASN A 106 10.58 -1.20 -14.42
N ASN A 107 10.75 -2.32 -13.69
CA ASN A 107 11.60 -2.43 -12.49
C ASN A 107 11.22 -1.43 -11.39
N ILE A 108 9.93 -1.10 -11.26
CA ILE A 108 9.37 -0.24 -10.23
C ILE A 108 8.81 -1.12 -9.10
N LEU A 109 9.21 -0.87 -7.86
CA LEU A 109 8.71 -1.63 -6.72
C LEU A 109 7.24 -1.28 -6.44
N PHE A 110 6.39 -2.31 -6.29
CA PHE A 110 5.02 -2.09 -5.85
C PHE A 110 4.91 -2.38 -4.35
N TRP A 111 4.47 -1.36 -3.59
CA TRP A 111 4.29 -1.43 -2.14
C TRP A 111 2.81 -1.49 -1.80
N GLY A 112 2.42 -2.52 -1.04
CA GLY A 112 1.03 -2.70 -0.62
C GLY A 112 0.80 -2.17 0.80
N TRP A 113 -0.04 -1.14 0.96
CA TRP A 113 -0.51 -0.73 2.28
C TRP A 113 -1.84 -1.41 2.62
N ALA A 114 -2.26 -1.39 3.90
CA ALA A 114 -3.44 -2.06 4.44
C ALA A 114 -3.50 -3.59 4.22
N VAL A 115 -2.37 -4.25 4.13
CA VAL A 115 -2.24 -5.71 3.92
C VAL A 115 -3.13 -6.55 4.86
N LEU A 116 -3.35 -6.09 6.10
CA LEU A 116 -4.19 -6.76 7.10
C LEU A 116 -5.62 -6.20 7.19
N GLU A 117 -6.02 -5.29 6.29
CA GLU A 117 -7.35 -4.69 6.20
C GLU A 117 -7.89 -4.21 7.56
N GLU A 118 -7.13 -3.31 8.20
CA GLU A 118 -7.46 -2.76 9.53
C GLU A 118 -7.73 -3.83 10.61
N GLY A 119 -7.19 -5.04 10.41
CA GLY A 119 -7.35 -6.18 11.30
C GLY A 119 -8.41 -7.19 10.85
N LEU A 120 -9.07 -7.01 9.70
CA LEU A 120 -9.98 -8.01 9.15
C LEU A 120 -9.28 -9.32 8.80
N LEU A 121 -8.00 -9.31 8.45
CA LEU A 121 -7.22 -10.50 8.07
C LEU A 121 -6.31 -11.01 9.20
N VAL A 122 -6.59 -10.63 10.45
CA VAL A 122 -5.75 -11.02 11.60
C VAL A 122 -6.31 -12.21 12.37
N ASP A 123 -7.57 -12.14 12.79
CA ASP A 123 -8.19 -13.18 13.62
C ASP A 123 -9.71 -13.21 13.36
N PRO A 124 -10.29 -14.39 13.02
CA PRO A 124 -11.71 -14.54 12.79
C PRO A 124 -12.58 -14.23 14.03
N ARG A 125 -11.97 -14.22 15.24
CA ARG A 125 -12.66 -13.93 16.51
C ARG A 125 -12.67 -12.43 16.85
N ILE A 126 -11.90 -11.61 16.13
CA ILE A 126 -11.85 -10.17 16.40
C ILE A 126 -13.27 -9.58 16.31
N ARG A 127 -13.60 -8.80 17.35
CA ARG A 127 -14.85 -8.03 17.41
C ARG A 127 -14.51 -6.63 17.94
N LYS A 128 -14.86 -5.61 17.17
CA LYS A 128 -14.70 -4.23 17.62
C LYS A 128 -15.85 -3.87 18.58
N LYS A 129 -15.53 -3.16 19.67
CA LYS A 129 -16.48 -2.67 20.69
C LYS A 129 -16.98 -1.24 20.42
N SER A 130 -16.57 -0.63 19.32
CA SER A 130 -16.93 0.73 18.88
C SER A 130 -18.35 0.77 18.27
N PRO A 131 -19.02 1.94 18.19
CA PRO A 131 -20.29 2.10 17.47
C PRO A 131 -20.20 1.66 16.00
N PHE A 132 -19.05 1.73 15.36
CA PHE A 132 -18.80 1.19 14.01
C PHE A 132 -18.65 -0.34 13.97
N LYS A 133 -18.77 -1.03 15.10
CA LYS A 133 -18.61 -2.49 15.23
C LYS A 133 -19.53 -3.30 14.32
N ILE A 134 -20.71 -2.79 14.02
CA ILE A 134 -21.73 -3.52 13.24
C ILE A 134 -21.21 -3.79 11.83
N PHE A 135 -20.67 -2.77 11.15
CA PHE A 135 -20.12 -2.91 9.80
C PHE A 135 -18.89 -3.82 9.78
N PHE A 136 -17.97 -3.63 10.72
CA PHE A 136 -16.79 -4.48 10.85
C PHE A 136 -17.17 -5.94 11.10
N ASN A 137 -18.06 -6.19 12.07
CA ASN A 137 -18.47 -7.54 12.45
C ASN A 137 -19.28 -8.25 11.34
N ARG A 138 -20.03 -7.51 10.51
CA ARG A 138 -20.67 -8.06 9.30
C ARG A 138 -19.63 -8.51 8.27
N ARG A 139 -18.56 -7.72 8.04
CA ARG A 139 -17.46 -8.11 7.17
C ARG A 139 -16.78 -9.38 7.67
N VAL A 140 -16.46 -9.46 8.95
CA VAL A 140 -15.85 -10.66 9.57
C VAL A 140 -16.69 -11.91 9.33
N LYS A 141 -18.02 -11.83 9.43
CA LYS A 141 -18.93 -12.98 9.15
C LYS A 141 -18.84 -13.44 7.69
N LYS A 142 -18.75 -12.52 6.74
CA LYS A 142 -18.60 -12.86 5.32
C LYS A 142 -17.28 -13.57 5.02
N LEU A 143 -16.22 -13.32 5.80
CA LEU A 143 -14.90 -13.89 5.60
C LEU A 143 -14.71 -15.30 6.20
N THR A 144 -15.75 -15.96 6.67
CA THR A 144 -15.64 -17.25 7.37
C THR A 144 -14.89 -18.31 6.54
N GLU A 145 -15.19 -18.44 5.24
CA GLU A 145 -14.53 -19.41 4.38
C GLU A 145 -13.05 -19.01 4.09
N LEU A 146 -12.79 -17.74 3.86
CA LEU A 146 -11.43 -17.24 3.71
C LEU A 146 -10.58 -17.54 4.95
N TYR A 147 -11.11 -17.32 6.15
CA TYR A 147 -10.40 -17.65 7.38
C TYR A 147 -10.08 -19.13 7.51
N LYS A 148 -10.99 -20.03 7.14
CA LYS A 148 -10.72 -21.48 7.16
C LYS A 148 -9.53 -21.84 6.26
N ILE A 149 -9.44 -21.20 5.09
CA ILE A 149 -8.33 -21.40 4.15
C ILE A 149 -7.05 -20.83 4.72
N MET A 150 -7.08 -19.59 5.24
CA MET A 150 -5.92 -18.95 5.86
C MET A 150 -5.37 -19.77 7.04
N ILE A 151 -6.24 -20.33 7.89
CA ILE A 151 -5.83 -21.20 9.02
C ILE A 151 -5.11 -22.45 8.50
N LYS A 152 -5.66 -23.15 7.50
CA LYS A 152 -5.03 -24.35 6.92
C LYS A 152 -3.68 -24.05 6.28
N ILE A 153 -3.53 -22.91 5.64
CA ILE A 153 -2.26 -22.46 5.07
C ILE A 153 -1.27 -22.14 6.19
N ALA A 154 -1.73 -21.42 7.22
CA ALA A 154 -0.91 -21.07 8.38
C ALA A 154 -0.37 -22.33 9.08
N GLU A 155 -1.21 -23.35 9.32
CA GLU A 155 -0.81 -24.65 9.87
C GLU A 155 0.21 -25.37 9.00
N ARG A 156 0.03 -25.38 7.67
CA ARG A 156 0.95 -26.04 6.73
C ARG A 156 2.34 -25.41 6.72
N HIS A 157 2.41 -24.10 6.81
CA HIS A 157 3.67 -23.33 6.76
C HIS A 157 4.25 -23.03 8.15
N ASP A 158 3.63 -23.54 9.22
CA ASP A 158 4.01 -23.26 10.63
C ASP A 158 4.13 -21.75 10.92
N ILE A 159 3.11 -21.00 10.49
CA ILE A 159 3.00 -19.54 10.67
C ILE A 159 1.64 -19.13 11.23
N LYS A 160 1.50 -17.87 11.61
CA LYS A 160 0.24 -17.31 12.11
C LYS A 160 -0.63 -16.79 10.95
N VAL A 161 -1.94 -16.72 11.16
CA VAL A 161 -2.92 -16.24 10.15
C VAL A 161 -2.54 -14.87 9.54
N PRO A 162 -2.12 -13.84 10.30
CA PRO A 162 -1.69 -12.56 9.72
C PRO A 162 -0.49 -12.69 8.78
N GLN A 163 0.39 -13.67 9.05
CA GLN A 163 1.56 -13.91 8.22
C GLN A 163 1.16 -14.49 6.83
N VAL A 164 0.03 -15.21 6.73
CA VAL A 164 -0.49 -15.67 5.43
C VAL A 164 -0.85 -14.48 4.53
N ALA A 165 -1.50 -13.44 5.08
CA ALA A 165 -1.83 -12.24 4.31
C ALA A 165 -0.57 -11.50 3.85
N THR A 166 0.47 -11.45 4.69
CA THR A 166 1.77 -10.86 4.34
C THR A 166 2.48 -11.68 3.27
N ALA A 167 2.54 -13.02 3.44
CA ALA A 167 3.15 -13.95 2.48
C ALA A 167 2.42 -13.94 1.12
N PHE A 168 1.10 -13.77 1.11
CA PHE A 168 0.33 -13.57 -0.12
C PHE A 168 0.87 -12.39 -0.93
N CYS A 169 1.01 -11.20 -0.30
CA CYS A 169 1.55 -10.02 -0.96
C CYS A 169 2.98 -10.27 -1.48
N SER A 170 3.87 -10.82 -0.65
CA SER A 170 5.27 -11.09 -1.02
C SER A 170 5.37 -12.11 -2.16
N THR A 171 4.51 -13.14 -2.18
CA THR A 171 4.47 -14.14 -3.25
C THR A 171 4.04 -13.52 -4.59
N LYS A 172 3.14 -12.55 -4.56
CA LYS A 172 2.70 -11.79 -5.75
C LYS A 172 3.71 -10.71 -6.19
N GLY A 173 4.86 -10.57 -5.51
CA GLY A 173 5.88 -9.59 -5.82
C GLY A 173 5.60 -8.19 -5.26
N VAL A 174 4.67 -8.07 -4.32
CA VAL A 174 4.33 -6.82 -3.63
C VAL A 174 5.12 -6.71 -2.33
N VAL A 175 5.72 -5.56 -2.07
CA VAL A 175 6.38 -5.25 -0.78
C VAL A 175 5.31 -4.92 0.26
N PRO A 176 5.05 -5.77 1.27
CA PRO A 176 3.97 -5.55 2.20
C PRO A 176 4.33 -4.49 3.26
N MET A 177 3.49 -3.47 3.41
CA MET A 177 3.59 -2.50 4.50
C MET A 177 2.60 -2.87 5.60
N VAL A 178 3.14 -3.27 6.75
CA VAL A 178 2.32 -3.75 7.86
C VAL A 178 2.61 -2.98 9.13
N GLY A 179 1.57 -2.41 9.72
CA GLY A 179 1.66 -1.72 11.01
C GLY A 179 1.80 -2.71 12.17
N CYS A 180 2.84 -2.52 12.98
CA CYS A 180 3.10 -3.30 14.19
C CYS A 180 2.93 -2.43 15.43
N ARG A 181 2.37 -3.01 16.51
CA ARG A 181 2.20 -2.34 17.81
C ARG A 181 3.07 -2.96 18.89
N LYS A 182 3.71 -4.11 18.63
CA LYS A 182 4.55 -4.86 19.55
C LYS A 182 5.75 -5.43 18.81
N PRO A 183 6.92 -5.55 19.47
CA PRO A 183 8.13 -6.11 18.85
C PRO A 183 7.96 -7.53 18.32
N GLU A 184 7.16 -8.36 19.00
CA GLU A 184 6.89 -9.74 18.59
C GLU A 184 6.21 -9.80 17.21
N GLN A 185 5.32 -8.82 16.93
CA GLN A 185 4.65 -8.72 15.62
C GLN A 185 5.65 -8.41 14.50
N VAL A 186 6.68 -7.62 14.75
CA VAL A 186 7.73 -7.34 13.77
C VAL A 186 8.49 -8.62 13.42
N LYS A 187 8.87 -9.44 14.42
CA LYS A 187 9.53 -10.74 14.20
C LYS A 187 8.66 -11.68 13.39
N ASP A 188 7.39 -11.83 13.77
CA ASP A 188 6.42 -12.67 13.06
C ASP A 188 6.30 -12.26 11.58
N LEU A 189 6.19 -10.95 11.31
CA LEU A 189 6.03 -10.44 9.95
C LEU A 189 7.31 -10.50 9.12
N ALA A 190 8.49 -10.34 9.74
CA ALA A 190 9.77 -10.54 9.08
C ALA A 190 9.91 -12.00 8.60
N GLN A 191 9.53 -12.96 9.45
CA GLN A 191 9.49 -14.38 9.06
C GLN A 191 8.55 -14.63 7.87
N ALA A 192 7.41 -13.94 7.82
CA ALA A 192 6.45 -14.10 6.72
C ALA A 192 7.02 -13.67 5.35
N ALA A 193 8.01 -12.80 5.31
CA ALA A 193 8.65 -12.37 4.08
C ALA A 193 9.42 -13.50 3.37
N GLU A 194 9.84 -14.52 4.10
CA GLU A 194 10.56 -15.71 3.59
C GLU A 194 9.59 -16.78 3.07
N VAL A 195 8.33 -16.73 3.49
CA VAL A 195 7.31 -17.71 3.11
C VAL A 195 6.84 -17.46 1.68
N ARG A 196 6.80 -18.51 0.87
CA ARG A 196 6.22 -18.47 -0.48
C ARG A 196 5.03 -19.41 -0.52
N LEU A 197 3.87 -18.84 -0.84
CA LEU A 197 2.65 -19.61 -1.04
C LEU A 197 2.70 -20.28 -2.42
N THR A 198 2.12 -21.47 -2.52
CA THR A 198 1.94 -22.16 -3.79
C THR A 198 0.85 -21.52 -4.63
N ASP A 199 0.87 -21.69 -5.95
CA ASP A 199 -0.16 -21.18 -6.86
C ASP A 199 -1.57 -21.61 -6.45
N LYS A 200 -1.72 -22.89 -5.99
CA LYS A 200 -3.00 -23.41 -5.49
C LYS A 200 -3.47 -22.74 -4.18
N GLU A 201 -2.54 -22.30 -3.33
CA GLU A 201 -2.90 -21.57 -2.12
C GLU A 201 -3.33 -20.14 -2.46
N ILE A 202 -2.63 -19.49 -3.39
CA ILE A 202 -2.99 -18.18 -3.92
C ILE A 202 -4.39 -18.23 -4.54
N GLU A 203 -4.63 -19.14 -5.48
CA GLU A 203 -5.92 -19.33 -6.15
C GLU A 203 -7.07 -19.52 -5.15
N ARG A 204 -6.89 -20.39 -4.15
CA ARG A 204 -7.90 -20.61 -3.12
C ARG A 204 -8.20 -19.37 -2.27
N LEU A 205 -7.17 -18.60 -1.94
CA LEU A 205 -7.34 -17.35 -1.19
C LEU A 205 -8.13 -16.33 -2.02
N GLU A 206 -7.77 -16.18 -3.29
CA GLU A 206 -8.43 -15.26 -4.23
C GLU A 206 -9.89 -15.63 -4.44
N GLU A 207 -10.18 -16.89 -4.76
CA GLU A 207 -11.56 -17.37 -4.93
C GLU A 207 -12.42 -17.17 -3.67
N ALA A 208 -11.87 -17.44 -2.47
CA ALA A 208 -12.62 -17.26 -1.24
C ALA A 208 -12.85 -15.78 -0.92
N ALA A 209 -11.90 -14.91 -1.25
CA ALA A 209 -12.04 -13.48 -1.13
C ALA A 209 -13.13 -12.94 -2.07
N ASP A 210 -13.15 -13.39 -3.33
CA ASP A 210 -14.14 -13.00 -4.32
C ASP A 210 -15.56 -13.46 -3.94
N ARG A 211 -15.70 -14.71 -3.49
CA ARG A 211 -16.99 -15.23 -2.99
C ARG A 211 -17.51 -14.48 -1.74
N ALA A 212 -16.60 -13.96 -0.91
CA ALA A 212 -17.01 -13.22 0.28
C ALA A 212 -17.63 -11.85 -0.06
N ASP A 213 -17.31 -11.28 -1.22
CA ASP A 213 -17.81 -9.98 -1.69
C ASP A 213 -17.82 -8.92 -0.57
N VAL A 214 -16.66 -8.73 0.06
CA VAL A 214 -16.52 -7.74 1.12
C VAL A 214 -16.06 -6.43 0.53
N LYS A 215 -16.92 -5.42 0.55
CA LYS A 215 -16.53 -4.07 0.17
C LYS A 215 -15.52 -3.50 1.17
N ILE A 216 -14.35 -3.19 0.68
CA ILE A 216 -13.27 -2.57 1.41
C ILE A 216 -13.24 -1.09 1.05
N MET A 217 -13.02 -0.24 2.04
CA MET A 217 -12.77 1.18 1.80
C MET A 217 -11.32 1.31 1.30
N GLY A 218 -11.16 1.13 -0.02
CA GLY A 218 -9.87 1.18 -0.68
C GLY A 218 -9.42 2.60 -1.05
N ALA A 219 -8.67 2.70 -2.13
CA ALA A 219 -8.16 3.96 -2.69
C ALA A 219 -9.26 5.02 -2.96
N ASP A 220 -10.52 4.61 -3.11
CA ASP A 220 -11.68 5.50 -3.33
C ASP A 220 -11.85 6.57 -2.26
N VAL A 221 -11.47 6.29 -1.01
CA VAL A 221 -11.52 7.28 0.07
C VAL A 221 -10.57 8.44 -0.23
N PHE A 222 -9.37 8.15 -0.68
CA PHE A 222 -8.37 9.16 -1.03
C PHE A 222 -8.72 9.85 -2.35
N ARG A 223 -9.28 9.16 -3.33
CA ARG A 223 -9.75 9.74 -4.59
C ARG A 223 -10.89 10.72 -4.42
N ALA A 224 -11.77 10.51 -3.45
CA ALA A 224 -12.84 11.46 -3.14
C ALA A 224 -12.29 12.84 -2.75
N PHE A 225 -11.12 12.91 -2.12
CA PHE A 225 -10.44 14.17 -1.82
C PHE A 225 -9.85 14.80 -3.08
N VAL A 226 -9.16 14.04 -3.93
CA VAL A 226 -8.59 14.53 -5.21
C VAL A 226 -9.66 15.09 -6.14
N LEU A 227 -10.82 14.43 -6.21
CA LEU A 227 -11.94 14.87 -7.04
C LEU A 227 -12.64 16.14 -6.52
N LYS A 228 -12.60 16.41 -5.21
CA LYS A 228 -13.12 17.65 -4.63
C LYS A 228 -12.26 18.85 -4.98
N GLU A 229 -10.93 18.71 -4.98
CA GLU A 229 -10.02 19.80 -5.37
C GLU A 229 -10.17 20.18 -6.84
N LYS A 230 -10.35 19.20 -7.74
CA LYS A 230 -10.62 19.47 -9.18
C LYS A 230 -11.94 20.19 -9.45
N LYS A 231 -12.89 20.18 -8.50
CA LYS A 231 -14.18 20.89 -8.62
C LYS A 231 -14.16 22.28 -7.98
N SER A 232 -13.13 22.60 -7.22
CA SER A 232 -12.98 23.93 -6.54
C SER A 232 -12.01 24.86 -7.27
N LYS A 233 -11.41 24.41 -8.37
CA LYS A 233 -10.66 25.22 -9.35
C LYS A 233 -11.49 25.38 -10.62
#